data_75213470bc3231745d90e2781784be8c
#
_entry.id   75213470bc3231745d90e2781784be8c
#
_cell.length_a   1.000
_cell.length_b   1.000
_cell.length_c   1.000
_cell.angle_alpha   90.00
_cell.angle_beta   90.00
_cell.angle_gamma   90.00
#
_symmetry.space_group_name_H-M   'P 1'
#
loop_
_entity.id
_entity.type
_entity.pdbx_description
1 polymer ?
#
loop_
_entity_poly.entity_id
_entity_poly.type
_entity_poly.pdbx_seq_one_letter_code
_entity_poly.pdbx_strand_id
1 'polypeptide(L)'
;MTKNYVRLDKLSSAAYLESVVFESDVILAGQFVELGTLVEGDYELTHATKAAPGSAGKVIVAPVTIDHGYHDYDPTDQSVKAGKAARAIHIEKGLVLSINAEAAPGVKVGDDVTVGADGLGFKKAGVNDAKIGKVIAIDTLRNVGDLVVVRF
;
A
#
# COMPACT_ATOMS: atom_id res chain seq x y z
N MET A 1 -2.07 -8.31 -17.76
CA MET A 1 -0.95 -8.20 -16.80
C MET A 1 -1.40 -7.33 -15.63
N THR A 2 -1.31 -7.83 -14.42
CA THR A 2 -1.70 -7.08 -13.21
C THR A 2 -0.62 -6.06 -12.87
N LYS A 3 -1.02 -4.82 -12.69
CA LYS A 3 -0.12 -3.75 -12.25
C LYS A 3 -0.38 -3.43 -10.79
N ASN A 4 0.69 -3.22 -10.02
CA ASN A 4 0.61 -2.80 -8.63
C ASN A 4 0.89 -1.31 -8.58
N TYR A 5 -0.12 -0.53 -8.25
CA TYR A 5 -0.04 0.92 -8.32
C TYR A 5 -0.79 1.57 -7.16
N VAL A 6 -0.14 2.55 -6.55
CA VAL A 6 -0.75 3.42 -5.53
C VAL A 6 -0.57 4.87 -5.94
N ARG A 7 -1.65 5.62 -5.92
CA ARG A 7 -1.66 7.07 -6.11
C ARG A 7 -2.02 7.74 -4.78
N LEU A 8 -1.18 8.64 -4.33
CA LEU A 8 -1.43 9.44 -3.12
C LEU A 8 -2.27 10.66 -3.50
N ASP A 9 -3.57 10.61 -3.21
CA ASP A 9 -4.51 11.67 -3.60
C ASP A 9 -4.50 12.83 -2.59
N LYS A 10 -4.44 12.50 -1.30
CA LYS A 10 -4.39 13.48 -0.24
C LYS A 10 -3.54 12.98 0.92
N LEU A 11 -2.38 13.58 1.08
CA LEU A 11 -1.42 13.26 2.12
C LEU A 11 -1.17 14.51 2.98
N SER A 12 -1.18 14.34 4.30
CA SER A 12 -0.80 15.42 5.22
C SER A 12 0.65 15.84 5.01
N SER A 13 0.95 17.13 5.10
CA SER A 13 2.33 17.63 5.07
C SER A 13 3.16 17.14 6.27
N ALA A 14 2.51 16.71 7.35
CA ALA A 14 3.13 16.13 8.53
C ALA A 14 3.09 14.59 8.55
N ALA A 15 2.85 13.93 7.42
CA ALA A 15 2.77 12.48 7.34
C ALA A 15 4.07 11.82 7.80
N TYR A 16 3.93 10.76 8.59
CA TYR A 16 5.07 9.95 9.01
C TYR A 16 5.41 8.94 7.94
N LEU A 17 6.69 8.93 7.55
CA LEU A 17 7.24 8.01 6.56
C LEU A 17 8.20 7.03 7.24
N GLU A 18 8.22 5.80 6.74
CA GLU A 18 9.16 4.77 7.15
C GLU A 18 9.87 4.22 5.92
N SER A 19 11.13 3.84 6.08
CA SER A 19 11.82 2.98 5.11
C SER A 19 11.74 1.55 5.62
N VAL A 20 11.15 0.67 4.83
CA VAL A 20 10.90 -0.72 5.20
C VAL A 20 11.57 -1.68 4.23
N VAL A 21 11.90 -2.87 4.70
CA VAL A 21 12.51 -3.93 3.89
C VAL A 21 11.85 -5.28 4.18
N PHE A 22 11.60 -6.05 3.13
CA PHE A 22 11.35 -7.48 3.21
C PHE A 22 12.64 -8.22 2.85
N GLU A 23 13.09 -9.15 3.69
CA GLU A 23 14.36 -9.82 3.48
C GLU A 23 14.35 -10.76 2.26
N SER A 24 13.26 -11.47 2.05
CA SER A 24 13.19 -12.56 1.10
C SER A 24 12.03 -12.49 0.11
N ASP A 25 11.28 -11.41 0.12
CA ASP A 25 10.10 -11.27 -0.74
C ASP A 25 10.05 -9.89 -1.41
N VAL A 26 9.34 -9.80 -2.51
CA VAL A 26 9.07 -8.53 -3.21
C VAL A 26 8.00 -7.76 -2.46
N ILE A 27 8.19 -6.46 -2.29
CA ILE A 27 7.16 -5.56 -1.77
C ILE A 27 6.37 -4.98 -2.93
N LEU A 28 5.07 -5.16 -2.91
CA LEU A 28 4.17 -4.59 -3.91
C LEU A 28 3.57 -3.27 -3.41
N ALA A 29 3.30 -2.35 -4.33
CA ALA A 29 2.60 -1.12 -4.00
C ALA A 29 1.20 -1.44 -3.42
N GLY A 30 0.85 -0.79 -2.32
CA GLY A 30 -0.39 -1.06 -1.60
C GLY A 30 -0.30 -2.19 -0.58
N GLN A 31 0.90 -2.74 -0.36
CA GLN A 31 1.13 -3.74 0.67
C GLN A 31 1.01 -3.11 2.05
N PHE A 32 0.11 -3.61 2.87
CA PHE A 32 0.08 -3.31 4.30
C PHE A 32 1.14 -4.12 5.02
N VAL A 33 1.85 -3.49 5.94
CA VAL A 33 2.97 -4.12 6.64
C VAL A 33 2.86 -3.94 8.15
N GLU A 34 3.43 -4.91 8.86
CA GLU A 34 3.70 -4.81 10.30
C GLU A 34 5.17 -4.47 10.46
N LEU A 35 5.45 -3.42 11.24
CA LEU A 35 6.82 -2.98 11.50
C LEU A 35 7.46 -3.86 12.57
N GLY A 36 8.67 -4.30 12.28
CA GLY A 36 9.51 -5.03 13.23
C GLY A 36 10.59 -4.14 13.84
N THR A 37 11.78 -4.68 13.99
CA THR A 37 12.95 -3.99 14.51
C THR A 37 13.75 -3.31 13.40
N LEU A 38 14.62 -2.39 13.78
CA LEU A 38 15.57 -1.78 12.84
C LEU A 38 16.55 -2.83 12.32
N VAL A 39 16.98 -2.64 11.08
CA VAL A 39 18.07 -3.43 10.50
C VAL A 39 19.36 -3.13 11.26
N GLU A 40 20.11 -4.16 11.60
CA GLU A 40 21.38 -4.00 12.32
C GLU A 40 22.35 -3.10 11.52
N GLY A 41 22.82 -2.06 12.18
CA GLY A 41 23.73 -1.09 11.57
C GLY A 41 23.05 0.00 10.73
N ASP A 42 21.74 -0.01 10.63
CA ASP A 42 20.97 0.99 9.89
C ASP A 42 19.78 1.48 10.71
N TYR A 43 19.88 2.70 11.23
CA TYR A 43 18.84 3.30 12.08
C TYR A 43 17.63 3.87 11.31
N GLU A 44 17.68 3.85 9.98
CA GLU A 44 16.61 4.38 9.15
C GLU A 44 15.80 3.29 8.44
N LEU A 45 16.24 2.04 8.49
CA LEU A 45 15.63 0.92 7.80
C LEU A 45 15.00 -0.06 8.79
N THR A 46 13.72 -0.33 8.63
CA THR A 46 12.94 -1.20 9.51
C THR A 46 12.58 -2.49 8.80
N HIS A 47 12.82 -3.62 9.46
CA HIS A 47 12.26 -4.90 9.00
C HIS A 47 10.74 -4.85 9.03
N ALA A 48 10.10 -5.37 8.00
CA ALA A 48 8.65 -5.44 7.91
C ALA A 48 8.19 -6.82 7.46
N THR A 49 6.96 -7.15 7.81
CA THR A 49 6.26 -8.36 7.36
C THR A 49 4.89 -7.98 6.84
N LYS A 50 4.27 -8.86 6.05
CA LYS A 50 2.92 -8.64 5.51
C LYS A 50 1.91 -8.59 6.64
N ALA A 51 1.02 -7.60 6.63
CA ALA A 51 -0.10 -7.53 7.56
C ALA A 51 -1.10 -8.66 7.29
N ALA A 52 -1.77 -9.12 8.34
CA ALA A 52 -2.81 -10.13 8.20
C ALA A 52 -4.07 -9.57 7.52
N PRO A 53 -4.77 -10.36 6.69
CA PRO A 53 -6.06 -9.95 6.14
C PRO A 53 -7.06 -9.63 7.25
N GLY A 54 -7.85 -8.58 7.06
CA GLY A 54 -8.84 -8.13 8.05
C GLY A 54 -8.27 -7.42 9.27
N SER A 55 -6.96 -7.21 9.33
CA SER A 55 -6.30 -6.50 10.44
C SER A 55 -6.50 -4.98 10.36
N ALA A 56 -6.07 -4.29 11.42
CA ALA A 56 -6.23 -2.83 11.53
C ALA A 56 -5.27 -2.00 10.65
N GLY A 57 -4.52 -2.57 9.76
CA GLY A 57 -3.60 -1.96 8.79
C GLY A 57 -3.12 -0.55 9.14
N LYS A 58 -1.94 -0.41 9.74
CA LYS A 58 -1.44 0.89 10.22
C LYS A 58 -0.42 1.55 9.31
N VAL A 59 0.25 0.76 8.48
CA VAL A 59 1.33 1.21 7.61
C VAL A 59 1.14 0.59 6.24
N ILE A 60 1.18 1.42 5.20
CA ILE A 60 1.02 0.98 3.80
C ILE A 60 2.25 1.38 2.98
N VAL A 61 2.68 0.49 2.10
CA VAL A 61 3.78 0.77 1.18
C VAL A 61 3.28 1.57 -0.02
N ALA A 62 3.89 2.71 -0.23
CA ALA A 62 3.71 3.54 -1.42
C ALA A 62 5.10 3.86 -1.98
N PRO A 63 5.65 3.04 -2.88
CA PRO A 63 6.99 3.22 -3.41
C PRO A 63 7.13 4.53 -4.17
N VAL A 64 8.36 4.99 -4.34
CA VAL A 64 8.64 6.14 -5.20
C VAL A 64 8.28 5.83 -6.66
N THR A 65 7.76 6.83 -7.36
CA THR A 65 7.31 6.67 -8.75
C THR A 65 8.45 6.54 -9.76
N ILE A 66 9.64 6.96 -9.39
CA ILE A 66 10.82 6.88 -10.25
C ILE A 66 11.96 6.27 -9.44
N ASP A 67 12.51 5.19 -9.94
CA ASP A 67 13.70 4.56 -9.38
C ASP A 67 14.82 4.56 -10.40
N HIS A 68 15.79 5.44 -10.20
CA HIS A 68 16.94 5.57 -11.08
C HIS A 68 17.94 4.40 -10.98
N GLY A 69 17.77 3.52 -9.98
CA GLY A 69 18.56 2.31 -9.83
C GLY A 69 18.14 1.16 -10.72
N TYR A 70 16.98 1.25 -11.38
CA TYR A 70 16.43 0.21 -12.23
C TYR A 70 16.19 0.73 -13.64
N HIS A 71 16.84 0.13 -14.63
CA HIS A 71 16.67 0.50 -16.03
C HIS A 71 15.29 0.15 -16.59
N ASP A 72 14.69 -0.90 -16.07
CA ASP A 72 13.40 -1.42 -16.53
C ASP A 72 12.24 -1.05 -15.59
N TYR A 73 12.41 -0.01 -14.78
CA TYR A 73 11.39 0.43 -13.85
C TYR A 73 10.18 0.99 -14.59
N ASP A 74 9.02 0.38 -14.36
CA ASP A 74 7.74 0.86 -14.89
C ASP A 74 7.00 1.66 -13.80
N PRO A 75 6.87 3.00 -13.93
CA PRO A 75 6.16 3.80 -12.93
C PRO A 75 4.67 3.46 -12.79
N THR A 76 4.10 2.70 -13.72
CA THR A 76 2.71 2.23 -13.63
C THR A 76 2.58 0.85 -12.97
N ASP A 77 3.70 0.20 -12.65
CA ASP A 77 3.76 -1.08 -11.94
C ASP A 77 4.83 -0.99 -10.85
N GLN A 78 4.42 -0.50 -9.69
CA GLN A 78 5.31 -0.17 -8.59
C GLN A 78 5.56 -1.41 -7.73
N SER A 79 6.81 -1.81 -7.67
CA SER A 79 7.26 -2.88 -6.77
C SER A 79 8.70 -2.63 -6.33
N VAL A 80 9.10 -3.24 -5.23
CA VAL A 80 10.46 -3.14 -4.69
C VAL A 80 11.02 -4.54 -4.48
N LYS A 81 12.20 -4.79 -5.02
CA LYS A 81 12.86 -6.10 -4.91
C LYS A 81 13.17 -6.45 -3.46
N ALA A 82 13.21 -7.76 -3.17
CA ALA A 82 13.63 -8.27 -1.87
C ALA A 82 14.99 -7.68 -1.44
N GLY A 83 15.11 -7.34 -0.17
CA GLY A 83 16.34 -6.75 0.40
C GLY A 83 16.56 -5.27 0.06
N LYS A 84 15.66 -4.63 -0.68
CA LYS A 84 15.72 -3.18 -0.98
C LYS A 84 14.72 -2.40 -0.15
N ALA A 85 15.09 -1.17 0.19
CA ALA A 85 14.24 -0.27 0.96
C ALA A 85 13.04 0.21 0.14
N ALA A 86 11.85 0.17 0.73
CA ALA A 86 10.64 0.74 0.20
C ALA A 86 10.13 1.85 1.10
N ARG A 87 9.51 2.87 0.52
CA ARG A 87 8.83 3.91 1.28
C ARG A 87 7.48 3.39 1.76
N ALA A 88 7.22 3.51 3.06
CA ALA A 88 5.93 3.24 3.66
C ALA A 88 5.39 4.48 4.36
N ILE A 89 4.08 4.55 4.52
CA ILE A 89 3.39 5.70 5.09
C ILE A 89 2.53 5.20 6.25
N HIS A 90 2.65 5.85 7.42
CA HIS A 90 1.73 5.64 8.52
C HIS A 90 0.36 6.21 8.16
N ILE A 91 -0.67 5.40 8.32
CA ILE A 91 -2.03 5.79 7.98
C ILE A 91 -2.57 6.74 9.05
N GLU A 92 -3.02 7.90 8.59
CA GLU A 92 -3.66 8.91 9.43
C GLU A 92 -5.11 9.11 8.98
N LYS A 93 -5.95 9.55 9.89
CA LYS A 93 -7.33 9.91 9.58
C LYS A 93 -7.37 11.06 8.56
N GLY A 94 -8.10 10.84 7.47
CA GLY A 94 -8.23 11.82 6.39
C GLY A 94 -7.29 11.60 5.21
N LEU A 95 -6.35 10.66 5.31
CA LEU A 95 -5.55 10.21 4.18
C LEU A 95 -6.48 9.67 3.08
N VAL A 96 -6.23 10.09 1.84
CA VAL A 96 -6.91 9.54 0.66
C VAL A 96 -5.86 8.97 -0.28
N LEU A 97 -6.05 7.73 -0.67
CA LEU A 97 -5.20 7.09 -1.67
C LEU A 97 -6.03 6.24 -2.62
N SER A 98 -5.46 5.97 -3.77
CA SER A 98 -6.05 5.09 -4.77
C SER A 98 -5.15 3.90 -5.00
N ILE A 99 -5.75 2.73 -5.18
CA ILE A 99 -5.04 1.49 -5.49
C ILE A 99 -5.67 0.86 -6.73
N ASN A 100 -4.88 0.12 -7.51
CA ASN A 100 -5.39 -0.61 -8.66
C ASN A 100 -6.49 -1.59 -8.25
N ALA A 101 -7.51 -1.72 -9.08
CA ALA A 101 -8.71 -2.50 -8.77
C ALA A 101 -8.44 -3.98 -8.51
N GLU A 102 -7.39 -4.55 -9.11
CA GLU A 102 -6.99 -5.94 -8.89
C GLU A 102 -6.55 -6.19 -7.44
N ALA A 103 -6.03 -5.18 -6.76
CA ALA A 103 -5.67 -5.25 -5.34
C ALA A 103 -6.84 -4.92 -4.40
N ALA A 104 -8.02 -4.67 -4.94
CA ALA A 104 -9.25 -4.42 -4.18
C ALA A 104 -10.45 -5.10 -4.87
N PRO A 105 -10.43 -6.43 -5.02
CA PRO A 105 -11.43 -7.14 -5.81
C PRO A 105 -12.82 -7.04 -5.19
N GLY A 106 -13.81 -6.73 -6.02
CA GLY A 106 -15.22 -6.76 -5.64
C GLY A 106 -15.70 -5.62 -4.76
N VAL A 107 -14.87 -4.65 -4.43
CA VAL A 107 -15.30 -3.48 -3.65
C VAL A 107 -16.05 -2.47 -4.53
N LYS A 108 -17.00 -1.79 -3.93
CA LYS A 108 -17.84 -0.78 -4.58
C LYS A 108 -17.81 0.53 -3.81
N VAL A 109 -18.18 1.62 -4.47
CA VAL A 109 -18.32 2.92 -3.82
C VAL A 109 -19.29 2.80 -2.63
N GLY A 110 -18.86 3.32 -1.49
CA GLY A 110 -19.60 3.28 -0.22
C GLY A 110 -19.26 2.09 0.67
N ASP A 111 -18.51 1.09 0.19
CA ASP A 111 -18.11 -0.05 1.00
C ASP A 111 -17.06 0.36 2.05
N ASP A 112 -17.19 -0.19 3.26
CA ASP A 112 -16.13 -0.19 4.24
C ASP A 112 -15.11 -1.27 3.88
N VAL A 113 -13.83 -0.94 4.00
CA VAL A 113 -12.74 -1.83 3.60
C VAL A 113 -11.79 -2.14 4.75
N THR A 114 -11.12 -3.26 4.62
CA THR A 114 -10.06 -3.74 5.51
C THR A 114 -8.87 -4.21 4.70
N VAL A 115 -7.80 -4.64 5.37
CA VAL A 115 -6.62 -5.19 4.70
C VAL A 115 -6.99 -6.41 3.87
N GLY A 116 -6.54 -6.46 2.64
CA GLY A 116 -6.82 -7.53 1.69
C GLY A 116 -6.01 -8.80 1.89
N ALA A 117 -6.16 -9.74 0.97
CA ALA A 117 -5.43 -11.00 0.98
C ALA A 117 -3.92 -10.77 0.95
N ASP A 118 -3.17 -11.54 1.73
CA ASP A 118 -1.71 -11.42 1.90
C ASP A 118 -1.24 -10.03 2.32
N GLY A 119 -2.11 -9.24 2.93
CA GLY A 119 -1.83 -7.86 3.30
C GLY A 119 -1.85 -6.88 2.12
N LEU A 120 -2.11 -7.32 0.91
CA LEU A 120 -2.11 -6.47 -0.27
C LEU A 120 -3.50 -5.83 -0.50
N GLY A 121 -3.50 -4.52 -0.58
CA GLY A 121 -4.69 -3.75 -0.93
C GLY A 121 -5.83 -3.93 0.06
N PHE A 122 -7.04 -3.93 -0.47
CA PHE A 122 -8.27 -3.92 0.31
C PHE A 122 -9.19 -5.07 -0.05
N LYS A 123 -10.01 -5.46 0.92
CA LYS A 123 -11.22 -6.26 0.70
C LYS A 123 -12.39 -5.59 1.42
N LYS A 124 -13.60 -5.93 1.04
CA LYS A 124 -14.79 -5.49 1.78
C LYS A 124 -14.72 -6.01 3.22
N ALA A 125 -14.90 -5.13 4.19
CA ALA A 125 -14.84 -5.48 5.60
C ALA A 125 -16.01 -6.38 5.99
N GLY A 126 -15.70 -7.52 6.58
CA GLY A 126 -16.68 -8.41 7.19
C GLY A 126 -17.03 -7.98 8.62
N VAL A 127 -17.88 -8.78 9.28
CA VAL A 127 -18.37 -8.47 10.64
C VAL A 127 -17.24 -8.42 11.67
N ASN A 128 -16.24 -9.29 11.52
CA ASN A 128 -15.12 -9.40 12.45
C ASN A 128 -13.87 -8.67 11.99
N ASP A 129 -13.92 -8.01 10.83
CA ASP A 129 -12.77 -7.32 10.27
C ASP A 129 -12.68 -5.88 10.78
N ALA A 130 -11.47 -5.38 10.93
CA ALA A 130 -11.23 -3.97 11.24
C ALA A 130 -11.60 -3.10 10.03
N LYS A 131 -12.44 -2.11 10.24
CA LYS A 131 -12.78 -1.12 9.21
C LYS A 131 -11.72 -0.04 9.21
N ILE A 132 -10.90 0.02 8.17
CA ILE A 132 -9.78 0.96 8.08
C ILE A 132 -10.04 2.13 7.16
N GLY A 133 -11.02 2.03 6.29
CA GLY A 133 -11.36 3.10 5.35
C GLY A 133 -12.68 2.84 4.63
N LYS A 134 -13.06 3.80 3.79
CA LYS A 134 -14.26 3.72 2.97
C LYS A 134 -13.93 4.06 1.53
N VAL A 135 -14.48 3.31 0.59
CA VAL A 135 -14.38 3.61 -0.84
C VAL A 135 -15.23 4.83 -1.16
N ILE A 136 -14.61 5.89 -1.63
CA ILE A 136 -15.30 7.14 -1.96
C ILE A 136 -15.50 7.35 -3.45
N ALA A 137 -14.71 6.69 -4.30
CA ALA A 137 -14.82 6.78 -5.75
C ALA A 137 -14.15 5.60 -6.42
N ILE A 138 -14.45 5.39 -7.69
CA ILE A 138 -13.67 4.58 -8.61
C ILE A 138 -13.26 5.48 -9.75
N ASP A 139 -11.96 5.59 -10.00
CA ASP A 139 -11.37 6.41 -11.04
C ASP A 139 -10.72 5.51 -12.09
N THR A 140 -10.45 6.03 -13.27
CA THR A 140 -9.77 5.27 -14.33
C THR A 140 -8.53 6.01 -14.77
N LEU A 141 -7.39 5.34 -14.68
CA LEU A 141 -6.11 5.86 -15.13
C LEU A 141 -5.70 5.11 -16.42
N ARG A 142 -5.45 5.86 -17.47
CA ARG A 142 -5.25 5.33 -18.83
C ARG A 142 -4.28 4.14 -18.93
N ASN A 143 -3.16 4.19 -18.21
CA ASN A 143 -2.10 3.17 -18.31
C ASN A 143 -2.14 2.12 -17.19
N VAL A 144 -3.04 2.25 -16.25
CA VAL A 144 -3.16 1.36 -15.07
C VAL A 144 -4.49 0.63 -15.05
N GLY A 145 -5.55 1.28 -15.52
CA GLY A 145 -6.92 0.79 -15.43
C GLY A 145 -7.69 1.45 -14.28
N ASP A 146 -8.66 0.74 -13.74
CA ASP A 146 -9.49 1.27 -12.66
C ASP A 146 -8.71 1.35 -11.35
N LEU A 147 -8.92 2.45 -10.66
CA LEU A 147 -8.39 2.72 -9.33
C LEU A 147 -9.53 2.84 -8.33
N VAL A 148 -9.38 2.16 -7.21
CA VAL A 148 -10.29 2.27 -6.07
C VAL A 148 -9.76 3.36 -5.15
N VAL A 149 -10.55 4.41 -4.94
CA VAL A 149 -10.19 5.57 -4.10
C VAL A 149 -10.72 5.35 -2.70
N VAL A 150 -9.84 5.31 -1.73
CA VAL A 150 -10.17 5.02 -0.32
C VAL A 150 -9.76 6.20 0.56
N ARG A 151 -10.66 6.59 1.45
CA ARG A 151 -10.40 7.56 2.52
C ARG A 151 -10.38 6.86 3.88
N PHE A 152 -9.30 7.07 4.59
CA PHE A 152 -9.11 6.56 5.95
C PHE A 152 -9.73 7.45 7.03
#